data_9453b4a33454a4926e465bad7a3b5858
#
_entry.id   9453b4a33454a4926e465bad7a3b5858
#
_cell.length_a   1.000
_cell.length_b   1.000
_cell.length_c   1.000
_cell.angle_alpha   90.00
_cell.angle_beta   90.00
_cell.angle_gamma   90.00
#
_symmetry.space_group_name_H-M   'P 1'
#
loop_
_entity.id
_entity.type
_entity.pdbx_description
1 polymer ?
#
loop_
_entity_poly.entity_id
_entity_poly.type
_entity_poly.pdbx_seq_one_letter_code
_entity_poly.pdbx_strand_id
1 'polypeptide(L)'
;GAYSYYKTSPDFSLDQKETLTAIDKLQEFINTYPYSEKMSQANDLVQELRIKLEYKAFEIAKQYNTIRDYKSALIVLEDFISDYPGTPYREDALFYLLDSSYELAVNSIQSKKLERLNNAKKLYDELIRTYPETKYLDKSNNMLNVIDEEIIIFAKNITQ
;
A
#
# COMPACT_ATOMS: atom_id res chain seq x y z
N GLY A 1 -12.43 -29.42 4.73
CA GLY A 1 -13.27 -28.31 5.18
C GLY A 1 -12.50 -26.99 5.33
N ALA A 2 -13.17 -25.95 5.78
CA ALA A 2 -12.60 -24.61 5.90
C ALA A 2 -11.36 -24.57 6.81
N TYR A 3 -11.36 -25.30 7.89
CA TYR A 3 -10.23 -25.34 8.82
C TYR A 3 -9.01 -26.03 8.20
N SER A 4 -9.22 -26.99 7.35
CA SER A 4 -8.15 -27.67 6.62
C SER A 4 -7.44 -26.67 5.68
N TYR A 5 -8.21 -25.85 4.96
CA TYR A 5 -7.63 -24.80 4.10
C TYR A 5 -6.88 -23.74 4.91
N TYR A 6 -7.39 -23.36 6.07
CA TYR A 6 -6.68 -22.43 6.95
C TYR A 6 -5.32 -22.96 7.37
N LYS A 7 -5.24 -24.24 7.72
CA LYS A 7 -3.97 -24.87 8.13
C LYS A 7 -2.96 -24.95 6.98
N THR A 8 -3.42 -25.03 5.74
CA THR A 8 -2.55 -25.08 4.57
C THR A 8 -2.16 -23.70 4.04
N SER A 9 -2.76 -22.64 4.57
CA SER A 9 -2.49 -21.26 4.14
C SER A 9 -2.00 -20.38 5.31
N PRO A 10 -0.94 -20.78 6.03
CA PRO A 10 -0.53 -20.04 7.24
C PRO A 10 0.26 -18.77 6.96
N ASP A 11 0.98 -18.67 5.85
CA ASP A 11 1.93 -17.61 5.57
C ASP A 11 1.52 -16.79 4.36
N PHE A 12 1.94 -15.49 4.36
CA PHE A 12 1.70 -14.61 3.23
C PHE A 12 2.44 -15.06 1.97
N SER A 13 3.51 -15.85 2.11
CA SER A 13 4.29 -16.35 0.99
C SER A 13 3.60 -17.51 0.25
N LEU A 14 2.51 -18.04 0.80
CA LEU A 14 1.78 -19.13 0.18
C LEU A 14 0.86 -18.65 -0.93
N ASP A 15 0.34 -19.61 -1.70
CA ASP A 15 -0.54 -19.36 -2.83
C ASP A 15 -1.78 -18.56 -2.41
N GLN A 16 -1.96 -17.40 -3.03
CA GLN A 16 -3.14 -16.56 -2.81
C GLN A 16 -4.44 -17.28 -3.18
N LYS A 17 -4.39 -18.19 -4.15
CA LYS A 17 -5.54 -19.00 -4.57
C LYS A 17 -6.03 -19.89 -3.43
N GLU A 18 -5.13 -20.51 -2.69
CA GLU A 18 -5.48 -21.32 -1.52
C GLU A 18 -6.12 -20.47 -0.42
N THR A 19 -5.58 -19.30 -0.20
CA THR A 19 -6.12 -18.35 0.79
C THR A 19 -7.53 -17.91 0.40
N LEU A 20 -7.73 -17.56 -0.87
CA LEU A 20 -9.06 -17.17 -1.39
C LEU A 20 -10.06 -18.32 -1.27
N THR A 21 -9.63 -19.54 -1.59
CA THR A 21 -10.48 -20.71 -1.44
C THR A 21 -10.90 -20.93 0.01
N ALA A 22 -9.97 -20.75 0.95
CA ALA A 22 -10.28 -20.86 2.39
C ALA A 22 -11.28 -19.81 2.84
N ILE A 23 -11.12 -18.57 2.39
CA ILE A 23 -12.08 -17.48 2.68
C ILE A 23 -13.45 -17.82 2.14
N ASP A 24 -13.56 -18.28 0.89
CA ASP A 24 -14.83 -18.63 0.27
C ASP A 24 -15.54 -19.76 1.04
N LYS A 25 -14.81 -20.76 1.47
CA LYS A 25 -15.35 -21.87 2.27
C LYS A 25 -15.87 -21.41 3.63
N LEU A 26 -15.15 -20.51 4.29
CA LEU A 26 -15.57 -19.94 5.57
C LEU A 26 -16.80 -19.05 5.40
N GLN A 27 -16.87 -18.24 4.33
CA GLN A 27 -18.03 -17.41 4.03
C GLN A 27 -19.26 -18.28 3.74
N GLU A 28 -19.09 -19.36 3.01
CA GLU A 28 -20.16 -20.31 2.75
C GLU A 28 -20.71 -20.90 4.05
N PHE A 29 -19.82 -21.28 4.98
CA PHE A 29 -20.22 -21.75 6.30
C PHE A 29 -21.01 -20.69 7.08
N ILE A 30 -20.52 -19.46 7.10
CA ILE A 30 -21.17 -18.33 7.80
C ILE A 30 -22.58 -18.09 7.22
N ASN A 31 -22.72 -18.13 5.90
CA ASN A 31 -23.98 -17.90 5.22
C ASN A 31 -24.98 -19.06 5.44
N THR A 32 -24.47 -20.30 5.51
CA THR A 32 -25.31 -21.48 5.68
C THR A 32 -25.76 -21.68 7.14
N TYR A 33 -24.89 -21.35 8.10
CA TYR A 33 -25.12 -21.57 9.52
C TYR A 33 -24.96 -20.30 10.35
N PRO A 34 -25.82 -19.27 10.12
CA PRO A 34 -25.64 -17.95 10.75
C PRO A 34 -25.81 -17.96 12.29
N TYR A 35 -26.43 -18.99 12.82
CA TYR A 35 -26.66 -19.14 14.25
C TYR A 35 -25.77 -20.19 14.92
N SER A 36 -24.77 -20.69 14.22
CA SER A 36 -23.83 -21.66 14.76
C SER A 36 -22.98 -21.04 15.87
N GLU A 37 -22.66 -21.86 16.90
CA GLU A 37 -21.72 -21.46 17.94
C GLU A 37 -20.33 -21.18 17.40
N LYS A 38 -19.98 -21.74 16.22
CA LYS A 38 -18.70 -21.52 15.56
C LYS A 38 -18.67 -20.31 14.64
N MET A 39 -19.76 -19.54 14.57
CA MET A 39 -19.87 -18.38 13.70
C MET A 39 -18.77 -17.34 14.01
N SER A 40 -18.61 -17.00 15.29
CA SER A 40 -17.60 -16.04 15.73
C SER A 40 -16.20 -16.48 15.33
N GLN A 41 -15.90 -17.77 15.52
CA GLN A 41 -14.61 -18.34 15.16
C GLN A 41 -14.38 -18.30 13.65
N ALA A 42 -15.40 -18.61 12.86
CA ALA A 42 -15.33 -18.55 11.40
C ALA A 42 -15.09 -17.13 10.92
N ASN A 43 -15.75 -16.14 11.50
CA ASN A 43 -15.53 -14.72 11.18
C ASN A 43 -14.11 -14.28 11.49
N ASP A 44 -13.57 -14.69 12.64
CA ASP A 44 -12.20 -14.37 13.03
C ASP A 44 -11.18 -14.95 12.05
N LEU A 45 -11.41 -16.19 11.60
CA LEU A 45 -10.55 -16.84 10.62
C LEU A 45 -10.60 -16.14 9.26
N VAL A 46 -11.79 -15.72 8.82
CA VAL A 46 -11.92 -14.93 7.59
C VAL A 46 -11.09 -13.66 7.68
N GLN A 47 -11.19 -12.96 8.82
CA GLN A 47 -10.46 -11.71 9.02
C GLN A 47 -8.95 -11.94 9.01
N GLU A 48 -8.46 -12.97 9.70
CA GLU A 48 -7.04 -13.31 9.68
C GLU A 48 -6.54 -13.61 8.27
N LEU A 49 -7.30 -14.38 7.49
CA LEU A 49 -6.93 -14.73 6.13
C LEU A 49 -6.94 -13.52 5.21
N ARG A 50 -7.90 -12.60 5.39
CA ARG A 50 -7.94 -11.35 4.63
C ARG A 50 -6.73 -10.48 4.93
N ILE A 51 -6.35 -10.36 6.21
CA ILE A 51 -5.16 -9.59 6.59
C ILE A 51 -3.90 -10.19 5.97
N LYS A 52 -3.77 -11.53 5.96
CA LYS A 52 -2.65 -12.19 5.30
C LYS A 52 -2.62 -11.91 3.78
N LEU A 53 -3.79 -11.98 3.15
CA LEU A 53 -3.91 -11.68 1.72
C LEU A 53 -3.50 -10.25 1.42
N GLU A 54 -3.99 -9.30 2.21
CA GLU A 54 -3.65 -7.89 2.07
C GLU A 54 -2.18 -7.62 2.34
N TYR A 55 -1.59 -8.29 3.34
CA TYR A 55 -0.15 -8.18 3.62
C TYR A 55 0.68 -8.64 2.43
N LYS A 56 0.31 -9.77 1.83
CA LYS A 56 1.02 -10.28 0.66
C LYS A 56 0.89 -9.31 -0.52
N ALA A 57 -0.30 -8.78 -0.76
CA ALA A 57 -0.52 -7.80 -1.82
C ALA A 57 0.31 -6.54 -1.60
N PHE A 58 0.38 -6.06 -0.35
CA PHE A 58 1.20 -4.92 0.03
C PHE A 58 2.68 -5.20 -0.21
N GLU A 59 3.19 -6.35 0.23
CA GLU A 59 4.60 -6.70 0.06
C GLU A 59 4.99 -6.82 -1.42
N ILE A 60 4.11 -7.36 -2.26
CA ILE A 60 4.32 -7.41 -3.72
C ILE A 60 4.41 -5.99 -4.28
N ALA A 61 3.50 -5.10 -3.89
CA ALA A 61 3.50 -3.71 -4.35
C ALA A 61 4.76 -2.96 -3.89
N LYS A 62 5.13 -3.14 -2.63
CA LYS A 62 6.33 -2.54 -2.03
C LYS A 62 7.61 -3.02 -2.72
N GLN A 63 7.63 -4.25 -3.21
CA GLN A 63 8.81 -4.82 -3.89
C GLN A 63 9.24 -3.97 -5.09
N TYR A 64 8.30 -3.37 -5.82
CA TYR A 64 8.64 -2.49 -6.93
C TYR A 64 9.42 -1.25 -6.46
N ASN A 65 9.08 -0.71 -5.29
CA ASN A 65 9.86 0.37 -4.68
C ASN A 65 11.27 -0.12 -4.31
N THR A 66 11.38 -1.30 -3.72
CA THR A 66 12.65 -1.89 -3.28
C THR A 66 13.62 -2.10 -4.47
N ILE A 67 13.12 -2.55 -5.60
CA ILE A 67 13.93 -2.75 -6.81
C ILE A 67 14.08 -1.48 -7.64
N ARG A 68 13.59 -0.35 -7.13
CA ARG A 68 13.68 0.98 -7.76
C ARG A 68 12.92 1.11 -9.07
N ASP A 69 11.92 0.30 -9.27
CA ASP A 69 10.97 0.48 -10.38
C ASP A 69 9.83 1.38 -9.88
N TYR A 70 10.12 2.67 -9.77
CA TYR A 70 9.22 3.62 -9.13
C TYR A 70 7.94 3.87 -9.93
N LYS A 71 7.99 3.81 -11.25
CA LYS A 71 6.80 3.96 -12.07
C LYS A 71 5.81 2.83 -11.81
N SER A 72 6.31 1.59 -11.79
CA SER A 72 5.47 0.43 -11.47
C SER A 72 5.00 0.47 -10.03
N ALA A 73 5.86 0.90 -9.09
CA ALA A 73 5.49 1.03 -7.69
C ALA A 73 4.29 1.96 -7.50
N LEU A 74 4.27 3.11 -8.18
CA LEU A 74 3.15 4.06 -8.10
C LEU A 74 1.85 3.40 -8.55
N ILE A 75 1.88 2.66 -9.65
CA ILE A 75 0.69 1.99 -10.19
C ILE A 75 0.19 0.91 -9.23
N VAL A 76 1.08 0.02 -8.80
CA VAL A 76 0.69 -1.15 -8.00
C VAL A 76 0.28 -0.76 -6.58
N LEU A 77 0.95 0.25 -5.99
CA LEU A 77 0.57 0.75 -4.66
C LEU A 77 -0.78 1.47 -4.68
N GLU A 78 -1.07 2.25 -5.71
CA GLU A 78 -2.38 2.88 -5.88
C GLU A 78 -3.48 1.84 -6.05
N ASP A 79 -3.23 0.82 -6.86
CA ASP A 79 -4.16 -0.30 -7.05
C ASP A 79 -4.41 -1.02 -5.72
N PHE A 80 -3.36 -1.23 -4.94
CA PHE A 80 -3.48 -1.86 -3.62
C PHE A 80 -4.41 -1.08 -2.70
N ILE A 81 -4.23 0.23 -2.59
CA ILE A 81 -5.07 1.08 -1.74
C ILE A 81 -6.52 1.09 -2.24
N SER A 82 -6.69 1.11 -3.57
CA SER A 82 -8.01 1.09 -4.19
C SER A 82 -8.74 -0.23 -3.97
N ASP A 83 -8.02 -1.35 -4.08
CA ASP A 83 -8.58 -2.69 -3.91
C ASP A 83 -8.90 -3.02 -2.45
N TYR A 84 -8.11 -2.47 -1.50
CA TYR A 84 -8.25 -2.74 -0.07
C TYR A 84 -8.35 -1.46 0.74
N PRO A 85 -9.44 -0.68 0.60
CA PRO A 85 -9.55 0.65 1.24
C PRO A 85 -9.49 0.63 2.76
N GLY A 86 -9.87 -0.49 3.39
CA GLY A 86 -9.84 -0.67 4.84
C GLY A 86 -8.59 -1.37 5.36
N THR A 87 -7.55 -1.51 4.55
CA THR A 87 -6.36 -2.27 4.92
C THR A 87 -5.61 -1.65 6.11
N PRO A 88 -5.08 -2.47 7.04
CA PRO A 88 -4.18 -1.96 8.07
C PRO A 88 -2.83 -1.48 7.52
N TYR A 89 -2.52 -1.76 6.26
CA TYR A 89 -1.27 -1.35 5.61
C TYR A 89 -1.41 -0.06 4.79
N ARG A 90 -2.51 0.68 4.97
CA ARG A 90 -2.77 1.89 4.19
C ARG A 90 -1.74 2.99 4.45
N GLU A 91 -1.40 3.23 5.72
CA GLU A 91 -0.38 4.22 6.07
C GLU A 91 0.96 3.89 5.41
N ASP A 92 1.38 2.63 5.51
CA ASP A 92 2.63 2.18 4.90
C ASP A 92 2.58 2.34 3.37
N ALA A 93 1.47 1.99 2.75
CA ALA A 93 1.29 2.12 1.30
C ALA A 93 1.35 3.57 0.85
N LEU A 94 0.73 4.49 1.59
CA LEU A 94 0.80 5.93 1.30
C LEU A 94 2.23 6.45 1.42
N PHE A 95 2.99 5.99 2.42
CA PHE A 95 4.39 6.36 2.54
C PHE A 95 5.22 5.87 1.35
N TYR A 96 5.04 4.62 0.93
CA TYR A 96 5.80 4.09 -0.21
C TYR A 96 5.38 4.72 -1.54
N LEU A 97 4.14 5.18 -1.66
CA LEU A 97 3.72 6.03 -2.78
C LEU A 97 4.50 7.34 -2.79
N LEU A 98 4.56 8.01 -1.63
CA LEU A 98 5.35 9.24 -1.50
C LEU A 98 6.81 9.00 -1.82
N ASP A 99 7.42 7.97 -1.24
CA ASP A 99 8.83 7.64 -1.48
C ASP A 99 9.11 7.35 -2.95
N SER A 100 8.25 6.56 -3.59
CA SER A 100 8.40 6.23 -5.01
C SER A 100 8.26 7.46 -5.91
N SER A 101 7.28 8.31 -5.60
CA SER A 101 7.05 9.55 -6.34
C SER A 101 8.20 10.54 -6.15
N TYR A 102 8.72 10.64 -4.93
CA TYR A 102 9.87 11.46 -4.59
C TYR A 102 11.13 11.02 -5.37
N GLU A 103 11.46 9.73 -5.29
CA GLU A 103 12.63 9.19 -5.97
C GLU A 103 12.52 9.35 -7.49
N LEU A 104 11.33 9.11 -8.04
CA LEU A 104 11.08 9.33 -9.46
C LEU A 104 11.28 10.78 -9.84
N ALA A 105 10.78 11.72 -9.03
CA ALA A 105 10.83 13.14 -9.32
C ALA A 105 12.26 13.69 -9.31
N VAL A 106 13.03 13.41 -8.25
CA VAL A 106 14.38 13.96 -8.10
C VAL A 106 15.35 13.40 -9.13
N ASN A 107 15.05 12.23 -9.70
CA ASN A 107 15.87 11.60 -10.74
C ASN A 107 15.31 11.80 -12.15
N SER A 108 14.32 12.66 -12.31
CA SER A 108 13.68 12.89 -13.61
C SER A 108 14.45 13.86 -14.49
N ILE A 109 14.26 13.70 -15.81
CA ILE A 109 14.72 14.69 -16.79
C ILE A 109 13.93 15.98 -16.61
N GLN A 110 14.52 17.09 -17.06
CA GLN A 110 13.99 18.43 -16.83
C GLN A 110 12.54 18.60 -17.32
N SER A 111 12.19 18.01 -18.44
CA SER A 111 10.84 18.15 -19.04
C SER A 111 9.72 17.52 -18.19
N LYS A 112 10.06 16.60 -17.29
CA LYS A 112 9.08 15.89 -16.45
C LYS A 112 9.22 16.22 -14.97
N LYS A 113 10.27 16.91 -14.60
CA LYS A 113 10.67 17.08 -13.20
C LYS A 113 9.64 17.87 -12.38
N LEU A 114 9.18 19.00 -12.87
CA LEU A 114 8.26 19.86 -12.13
C LEU A 114 6.93 19.14 -11.84
N GLU A 115 6.36 18.51 -12.85
CA GLU A 115 5.11 17.74 -12.69
C GLU A 115 5.27 16.66 -11.64
N ARG A 116 6.38 15.92 -11.69
CA ARG A 116 6.64 14.82 -10.77
C ARG A 116 6.94 15.32 -9.34
N LEU A 117 7.62 16.44 -9.19
CA LEU A 117 7.83 17.07 -7.89
C LEU A 117 6.49 17.49 -7.27
N ASN A 118 5.61 18.09 -8.06
CA ASN A 118 4.27 18.47 -7.60
C ASN A 118 3.43 17.26 -7.22
N ASN A 119 3.53 16.17 -7.96
CA ASN A 119 2.85 14.92 -7.63
C ASN A 119 3.34 14.35 -6.30
N ALA A 120 4.65 14.37 -6.06
CA ALA A 120 5.22 13.94 -4.78
C ALA A 120 4.72 14.80 -3.63
N LYS A 121 4.63 16.12 -3.83
CA LYS A 121 4.11 17.02 -2.81
C LYS A 121 2.64 16.73 -2.46
N LYS A 122 1.82 16.39 -3.45
CA LYS A 122 0.42 15.98 -3.22
C LYS A 122 0.35 14.72 -2.39
N LEU A 123 1.22 13.75 -2.64
CA LEU A 123 1.27 12.51 -1.86
C LEU A 123 1.75 12.76 -0.43
N TYR A 124 2.69 13.68 -0.23
CA TYR A 124 3.05 14.13 1.12
C TYR A 124 1.83 14.69 1.84
N ASP A 125 1.11 15.61 1.20
CA ASP A 125 -0.07 16.24 1.80
C ASP A 125 -1.13 15.20 2.17
N GLU A 126 -1.35 14.21 1.33
CA GLU A 126 -2.31 13.14 1.59
C GLU A 126 -1.90 12.29 2.80
N LEU A 127 -0.64 11.90 2.88
CA LEU A 127 -0.12 11.11 4.00
C LEU A 127 -0.30 11.86 5.33
N ILE A 128 0.13 13.12 5.38
CA ILE A 128 0.10 13.90 6.62
C ILE A 128 -1.33 14.25 7.01
N ARG A 129 -2.21 14.54 6.04
CA ARG A 129 -3.62 14.82 6.31
C ARG A 129 -4.33 13.59 6.87
N THR A 130 -4.07 12.41 6.31
CA THR A 130 -4.71 11.17 6.73
C THR A 130 -4.13 10.65 8.04
N TYR A 131 -2.82 10.77 8.20
CA TYR A 131 -2.08 10.28 9.36
C TYR A 131 -1.16 11.38 9.92
N PRO A 132 -1.70 12.38 10.66
CA PRO A 132 -0.89 13.50 11.16
C PRO A 132 0.25 13.07 12.09
N GLU A 133 0.11 11.93 12.76
CA GLU A 133 1.11 11.40 13.68
C GLU A 133 1.82 10.18 13.11
N THR A 134 1.96 10.14 11.79
CA THR A 134 2.58 8.99 11.11
C THR A 134 3.99 8.70 11.64
N LYS A 135 4.32 7.43 11.74
CA LYS A 135 5.69 6.99 12.08
C LYS A 135 6.72 7.39 11.02
N TYR A 136 6.26 7.83 9.86
CA TYR A 136 7.11 8.30 8.75
C TYR A 136 7.27 9.82 8.70
N LEU A 137 6.89 10.53 9.76
CA LEU A 137 6.84 12.00 9.72
C LEU A 137 8.20 12.62 9.41
N ASP A 138 9.26 12.20 10.09
CA ASP A 138 10.59 12.78 9.91
C ASP A 138 11.12 12.55 8.49
N LYS A 139 10.99 11.31 8.00
CA LYS A 139 11.40 10.97 6.63
C LYS A 139 10.62 11.77 5.60
N SER A 140 9.31 11.89 5.81
CA SER A 140 8.42 12.62 4.88
C SER A 140 8.72 14.10 4.87
N ASN A 141 8.99 14.70 6.03
CA ASN A 141 9.37 16.12 6.12
C ASN A 141 10.71 16.39 5.43
N ASN A 142 11.67 15.48 5.56
CA ASN A 142 12.95 15.60 4.85
C ASN A 142 12.75 15.56 3.33
N MET A 143 11.87 14.68 2.85
CA MET A 143 11.51 14.64 1.42
C MET A 143 10.86 15.95 0.97
N LEU A 144 9.93 16.48 1.76
CA LEU A 144 9.26 17.76 1.43
C LEU A 144 10.27 18.88 1.29
N ASN A 145 11.25 18.97 2.20
CA ASN A 145 12.29 19.99 2.14
C ASN A 145 13.07 19.90 0.82
N VAL A 146 13.44 18.70 0.40
CA VAL A 146 14.13 18.50 -0.89
C VAL A 146 13.23 18.86 -2.06
N ILE A 147 11.97 18.42 -2.02
CA ILE A 147 10.98 18.75 -3.06
C ILE A 147 10.86 20.26 -3.23
N ASP A 148 10.69 21.00 -2.14
CA ASP A 148 10.54 22.45 -2.18
C ASP A 148 11.79 23.14 -2.70
N GLU A 149 12.98 22.69 -2.28
CA GLU A 149 14.25 23.20 -2.81
C GLU A 149 14.38 22.97 -4.32
N GLU A 150 14.04 21.76 -4.78
CA GLU A 150 14.11 21.40 -6.20
C GLU A 150 13.12 22.22 -7.04
N ILE A 151 11.94 22.51 -6.51
CA ILE A 151 10.95 23.37 -7.19
C ILE A 151 11.50 24.78 -7.35
N ILE A 152 12.15 25.31 -6.30
CA ILE A 152 12.77 26.66 -6.35
C ILE A 152 13.90 26.69 -7.38
N ILE A 153 14.76 25.66 -7.39
CA ILE A 153 15.86 25.55 -8.36
C ILE A 153 15.30 25.50 -9.78
N PHE A 154 14.26 24.70 -10.01
CA PHE A 154 13.61 24.59 -11.30
C PHE A 154 13.08 25.94 -11.78
N ALA A 155 12.41 26.69 -10.91
CA ALA A 155 11.87 28.01 -11.24
C ALA A 155 12.98 29.00 -11.61
N LYS A 156 14.11 28.99 -10.90
CA LYS A 156 15.27 29.84 -11.21
C LYS A 156 15.88 29.50 -12.57
N ASN A 157 15.97 28.23 -12.90
CA ASN A 157 16.53 27.76 -14.18
C ASN A 157 15.67 28.19 -15.37
N ILE A 158 14.33 28.24 -15.19
CA ILE A 158 13.41 28.67 -16.24
C ILE A 158 13.56 30.18 -16.51
N THR A 159 13.80 30.98 -15.48
CA THR A 159 13.91 32.46 -15.61
C THR A 159 15.27 32.92 -16.11
N GLN A 160 16.23 32.04 -16.25
CA GLN A 160 17.54 32.30 -16.88
C GLN A 160 17.52 31.89 -18.34
#